data_d96ce119a1908509e0d4c70c8703899f
#
_entry.id   d96ce119a1908509e0d4c70c8703899f
#
_cell.length_a   1.000
_cell.length_b   1.000
_cell.length_c   1.000
_cell.angle_alpha   90.00
_cell.angle_beta   90.00
_cell.angle_gamma   90.00
#
_symmetry.space_group_name_H-M   'P 1'
#
loop_
_entity.id
_entity.type
_entity.pdbx_description
1 polymer ?
#
loop_
_entity_poly.entity_id
_entity_poly.type
_entity_poly.pdbx_seq_one_letter_code
_entity_poly.pdbx_strand_id
1 'polypeptide(L)'
;MRKHIYFDVFNGPGWPAPSELERYFLGPVGQRWTFFRSRNDCWGLSAEGVDGTEHLPRHQGRIDLHLTMLGNADHGMLLNYVRRGGGRLKDYYSQGDLRRVREWMWSQHGSLMPIGLFIPFERAWLAVKEFLQTDGALPRSITWIAGDDLPADAFPDPAAHLDLGE
;
A
#
# COMPACT_ATOMS: atom_id res chain seq x y z
N MET A 1 13.61 11.40 11.37
CA MET A 1 12.75 10.62 10.44
C MET A 1 12.85 11.21 9.05
N ARG A 2 13.26 10.40 8.09
CA ARG A 2 13.42 10.81 6.70
C ARG A 2 12.26 10.28 5.88
N LYS A 3 11.39 11.16 5.44
CA LYS A 3 10.21 10.84 4.62
C LYS A 3 10.57 10.81 3.14
N HIS A 4 9.96 9.91 2.41
CA HIS A 4 10.09 9.79 0.96
C HIS A 4 8.75 9.41 0.34
N ILE A 5 8.49 9.93 -0.86
CA ILE A 5 7.32 9.58 -1.66
C ILE A 5 7.75 9.08 -3.04
N TYR A 6 7.05 8.07 -3.51
CA TYR A 6 7.02 7.65 -4.91
C TYR A 6 5.57 7.56 -5.36
N PHE A 7 5.08 8.57 -6.06
CA PHE A 7 3.67 8.70 -6.42
C PHE A 7 3.51 9.59 -7.65
N ASP A 8 3.23 9.04 -8.82
CA ASP A 8 3.01 9.75 -10.08
C ASP A 8 4.09 10.83 -10.36
N VAL A 9 3.71 12.09 -10.26
CA VAL A 9 4.60 13.24 -10.43
C VAL A 9 5.40 13.59 -9.17
N PHE A 10 5.03 13.00 -8.04
CA PHE A 10 5.73 13.19 -6.78
C PHE A 10 6.77 12.09 -6.60
N ASN A 11 8.03 12.42 -6.66
CA ASN A 11 9.12 11.50 -6.38
C ASN A 11 10.25 12.26 -5.71
N GLY A 12 10.53 11.92 -4.47
CA GLY A 12 11.60 12.55 -3.74
C GLY A 12 11.38 12.62 -2.23
N PRO A 13 12.16 13.45 -1.52
CA PRO A 13 12.08 13.58 -0.08
C PRO A 13 10.80 14.29 0.36
N GLY A 14 10.34 13.94 1.56
CA GLY A 14 9.13 14.52 2.15
C GLY A 14 7.85 13.81 1.74
N TRP A 15 6.77 14.18 2.39
CA TRP A 15 5.41 13.78 2.01
C TRP A 15 4.61 15.02 1.62
N PRO A 16 3.75 14.93 0.61
CA PRO A 16 2.90 16.06 0.24
C PRO A 16 1.82 16.32 1.30
N ALA A 17 1.22 17.49 1.25
CA ALA A 17 0.03 17.76 2.05
C ALA A 17 -1.12 16.86 1.58
N PRO A 18 -2.02 16.44 2.47
CA PRO A 18 -3.17 15.62 2.08
C PRO A 18 -3.97 16.20 0.91
N SER A 19 -4.14 17.53 0.86
CA SER A 19 -4.86 18.21 -0.24
C SER A 19 -4.25 17.98 -1.63
N GLU A 20 -2.96 17.66 -1.71
CA GLU A 20 -2.29 17.41 -2.99
C GLU A 20 -2.57 16.00 -3.52
N LEU A 21 -2.85 15.03 -2.64
CA LEU A 21 -3.13 13.64 -3.02
C LEU A 21 -4.62 13.34 -3.14
N GLU A 22 -5.48 14.10 -2.49
CA GLU A 22 -6.92 13.81 -2.37
C GLU A 22 -7.60 13.55 -3.71
N ARG A 23 -7.26 14.32 -4.73
CA ARG A 23 -7.85 14.20 -6.07
C ARG A 23 -7.63 12.85 -6.73
N TYR A 24 -6.53 12.15 -6.39
CA TYR A 24 -6.24 10.83 -6.94
C TYR A 24 -7.16 9.75 -6.39
N PHE A 25 -7.68 9.96 -5.18
CA PHE A 25 -8.57 9.03 -4.49
C PHE A 25 -10.04 9.38 -4.70
N LEU A 26 -10.40 10.67 -4.61
CA LEU A 26 -11.78 11.16 -4.63
C LEU A 26 -12.22 11.68 -5.99
N GLY A 27 -11.38 11.65 -6.99
CA GLY A 27 -11.77 11.93 -8.38
C GLY A 27 -12.70 10.82 -8.91
N PRO A 28 -13.22 10.97 -10.13
CA PRO A 28 -13.98 9.90 -10.77
C PRO A 28 -13.17 8.61 -10.71
N VAL A 29 -13.80 7.52 -10.26
CA VAL A 29 -13.14 6.24 -10.03
C VAL A 29 -12.39 5.78 -11.28
N GLY A 30 -11.12 5.46 -11.10
CA GLY A 30 -10.24 4.98 -12.17
C GLY A 30 -9.69 6.04 -13.11
N GLN A 31 -10.13 7.29 -13.01
CA GLN A 31 -9.65 8.36 -13.92
C GLN A 31 -8.46 9.13 -13.38
N ARG A 32 -8.28 9.18 -12.06
CA ARG A 32 -7.22 9.98 -11.43
C ARG A 32 -6.07 9.12 -10.92
N TRP A 33 -6.31 7.88 -10.57
CA TRP A 33 -5.23 6.95 -10.28
C TRP A 33 -4.42 6.72 -11.56
N THR A 34 -3.14 6.86 -11.52
CA THR A 34 -2.24 7.17 -12.63
C THR A 34 -1.98 6.05 -13.64
N PHE A 35 -3.02 5.33 -14.00
CA PHE A 35 -2.94 4.22 -14.97
C PHE A 35 -2.45 4.66 -16.35
N PHE A 36 -2.75 5.89 -16.74
CA PHE A 36 -2.60 6.34 -18.12
C PHE A 36 -1.27 6.99 -18.43
N ARG A 37 -0.61 7.61 -17.45
CA ARG A 37 0.61 8.38 -17.69
C ARG A 37 1.88 7.57 -17.52
N SER A 38 1.96 6.73 -16.50
CA SER A 38 3.19 6.03 -16.12
C SER A 38 3.10 4.51 -16.29
N ARG A 39 1.93 3.97 -16.60
CA ARG A 39 1.64 2.53 -16.59
C ARG A 39 2.03 1.87 -15.27
N ASN A 40 1.88 2.60 -14.20
CA ASN A 40 2.16 2.14 -12.86
C ASN A 40 0.91 2.27 -12.00
N ASP A 41 0.47 1.18 -11.42
CA ASP A 41 -0.69 1.10 -10.54
C ASP A 41 -0.30 1.06 -9.05
N CYS A 42 0.99 1.07 -8.74
CA CYS A 42 1.51 0.90 -7.39
C CYS A 42 2.42 2.06 -6.98
N TRP A 43 2.08 2.72 -5.87
CA TRP A 43 2.79 3.88 -5.33
C TRP A 43 3.09 3.69 -3.85
N GLY A 44 3.97 4.52 -3.29
CA GLY A 44 4.40 4.35 -1.92
C GLY A 44 4.77 5.63 -1.19
N LEU A 45 4.51 5.60 0.10
CA LEU A 45 4.99 6.56 1.09
C LEU A 45 5.88 5.81 2.07
N SER A 46 7.05 6.34 2.37
CA SER A 46 7.97 5.70 3.30
C SER A 46 8.58 6.70 4.29
N ALA A 47 9.02 6.18 5.42
CA ALA A 47 9.82 6.93 6.38
C ALA A 47 10.89 6.02 6.98
N GLU A 48 12.11 6.52 7.04
CA GLU A 48 13.23 5.84 7.66
C GLU A 48 13.58 6.50 8.98
N GLY A 49 13.89 5.68 9.99
CA GLY A 49 14.31 6.17 11.28
C GLY A 49 13.18 6.79 12.09
N VAL A 50 12.03 6.15 12.16
CA VAL A 50 10.90 6.58 13.00
C VAL A 50 11.19 6.31 14.49
N ASP A 51 10.43 6.95 15.37
CA ASP A 51 10.55 6.81 16.83
C ASP A 51 11.97 7.12 17.37
N GLY A 52 12.62 8.13 16.79
CA GLY A 52 13.94 8.57 17.27
C GLY A 52 15.10 7.67 16.86
N THR A 53 14.92 6.75 15.92
CA THR A 53 15.94 5.78 15.48
C THR A 53 16.72 6.20 14.25
N GLU A 54 16.55 7.43 13.75
CA GLU A 54 17.16 7.90 12.51
C GLU A 54 18.70 7.80 12.51
N HIS A 55 19.32 7.96 13.68
CA HIS A 55 20.76 7.86 13.86
C HIS A 55 21.29 6.42 13.80
N LEU A 56 20.43 5.41 13.85
CA LEU A 56 20.84 4.01 13.86
C LEU A 56 20.98 3.47 12.43
N PRO A 57 21.96 2.60 12.17
CA PRO A 57 22.01 1.81 10.95
C PRO A 57 20.80 0.87 10.83
N ARG A 58 20.45 0.50 9.59
CA ARG A 58 19.31 -0.38 9.32
C ARG A 58 19.35 -1.68 10.12
N HIS A 59 20.52 -2.30 10.23
CA HIS A 59 20.72 -3.57 10.91
C HIS A 59 20.96 -3.44 12.42
N GLN A 60 20.95 -2.24 12.97
CA GLN A 60 21.21 -1.94 14.39
C GLN A 60 20.02 -1.28 15.08
N GLY A 61 18.82 -1.62 14.68
CA GLY A 61 17.61 -1.17 15.37
C GLY A 61 16.89 0.01 14.76
N ARG A 62 17.33 0.53 13.59
CA ARG A 62 16.58 1.57 12.89
C ARG A 62 15.20 1.04 12.50
N ILE A 63 14.17 1.82 12.77
CA ILE A 63 12.80 1.48 12.44
C ILE A 63 12.39 2.25 11.20
N ASP A 64 11.99 1.51 10.18
CA ASP A 64 11.50 2.05 8.92
C ASP A 64 10.04 1.62 8.71
N LEU A 65 9.27 2.46 8.04
CA LEU A 65 7.90 2.13 7.67
C LEU A 65 7.62 2.44 6.19
N HIS A 66 6.64 1.73 5.65
CA HIS A 66 6.25 1.88 4.27
C HIS A 66 4.76 1.63 4.11
N LEU A 67 4.08 2.50 3.38
CA LEU A 67 2.70 2.32 2.96
C LEU A 67 2.68 2.21 1.44
N THR A 68 2.37 1.02 0.95
CA THR A 68 2.18 0.76 -0.47
C THR A 68 0.71 0.88 -0.83
N MET A 69 0.43 1.51 -1.97
CA MET A 69 -0.91 1.75 -2.48
C MET A 69 -1.02 1.18 -3.89
N LEU A 70 -1.85 0.17 -4.07
CA LEU A 70 -2.13 -0.44 -5.38
C LEU A 70 -3.57 -0.12 -5.76
N GLY A 71 -3.76 0.63 -6.83
CA GLY A 71 -5.08 1.04 -7.31
C GLY A 71 -5.54 0.23 -8.51
N ASN A 72 -6.84 -0.06 -8.55
CA ASN A 72 -7.51 -0.71 -9.67
C ASN A 72 -8.89 -0.10 -9.89
N ALA A 73 -9.23 0.19 -11.14
CA ALA A 73 -10.49 0.85 -11.48
C ALA A 73 -11.73 0.04 -11.08
N ASP A 74 -11.64 -1.29 -11.13
CA ASP A 74 -12.78 -2.18 -10.88
C ASP A 74 -12.90 -2.63 -9.43
N HIS A 75 -11.78 -2.67 -8.69
CA HIS A 75 -11.73 -3.24 -7.34
C HIS A 75 -11.44 -2.24 -6.24
N GLY A 76 -10.98 -1.04 -6.59
CA GLY A 76 -10.60 -0.03 -5.61
C GLY A 76 -9.11 -0.06 -5.32
N MET A 77 -8.75 -0.07 -4.04
CA MET A 77 -7.35 0.06 -3.61
C MET A 77 -6.97 -0.96 -2.56
N LEU A 78 -5.81 -1.58 -2.76
CA LEU A 78 -5.14 -2.38 -1.77
C LEU A 78 -4.06 -1.53 -1.10
N LEU A 79 -4.10 -1.45 0.23
CA LEU A 79 -3.07 -0.81 1.03
C LEU A 79 -2.25 -1.88 1.76
N ASN A 80 -0.93 -1.73 1.75
CA ASN A 80 -0.03 -2.57 2.53
C ASN A 80 0.83 -1.68 3.42
N TYR A 81 0.69 -1.83 4.73
CA TYR A 81 1.47 -1.13 5.74
C TYR A 81 2.53 -2.07 6.31
N VAL A 82 3.77 -1.69 6.18
CA VAL A 82 4.92 -2.45 6.70
C VAL A 82 5.72 -1.57 7.64
N ARG A 83 5.97 -2.06 8.86
CA ARG A 83 6.88 -1.45 9.82
C ARG A 83 7.93 -2.48 10.20
N ARG A 84 9.19 -2.16 9.96
CA ARG A 84 10.32 -3.07 10.16
C ARG A 84 11.40 -2.41 10.99
N GLY A 85 11.95 -3.14 11.94
CA GLY A 85 13.10 -2.72 12.74
C GLY A 85 12.96 -3.11 14.19
N GLY A 86 14.05 -2.98 14.95
CA GLY A 86 14.08 -3.39 16.34
C GLY A 86 13.78 -4.88 16.57
N GLY A 87 14.10 -5.74 15.59
CA GLY A 87 13.83 -7.17 15.66
C GLY A 87 12.36 -7.54 15.41
N ARG A 88 11.53 -6.60 14.93
CA ARG A 88 10.10 -6.80 14.70
C ARG A 88 9.73 -6.46 13.25
N LEU A 89 8.78 -7.23 12.73
CA LEU A 89 8.12 -6.97 11.46
C LEU A 89 6.61 -6.92 11.71
N LYS A 90 5.99 -5.80 11.34
CA LYS A 90 4.53 -5.69 11.25
C LYS A 90 4.18 -5.50 9.79
N ASP A 91 3.32 -6.36 9.28
CA ASP A 91 2.88 -6.38 7.88
C ASP A 91 1.37 -6.54 7.86
N TYR A 92 0.69 -5.48 7.42
CA TYR A 92 -0.77 -5.40 7.42
C TYR A 92 -1.29 -5.03 6.04
N TYR A 93 -2.41 -5.63 5.68
CA TYR A 93 -3.15 -5.32 4.45
C TYR A 93 -4.52 -4.73 4.79
N SER A 94 -5.00 -3.83 3.95
CA SER A 94 -6.39 -3.38 4.02
C SER A 94 -7.33 -4.58 3.90
N GLN A 95 -8.34 -4.63 4.77
CA GLN A 95 -9.30 -5.72 4.78
C GLN A 95 -10.54 -5.34 3.98
N GLY A 96 -10.72 -5.98 2.84
CA GLY A 96 -11.93 -5.93 2.05
C GLY A 96 -12.85 -7.12 2.36
N ASP A 97 -13.30 -7.82 1.34
CA ASP A 97 -14.10 -9.04 1.49
C ASP A 97 -13.17 -10.27 1.53
N LEU A 98 -12.91 -10.77 2.73
CA LEU A 98 -11.97 -11.89 2.93
C LEU A 98 -12.43 -13.20 2.28
N ARG A 99 -13.72 -13.34 1.91
CA ARG A 99 -14.19 -14.49 1.13
C ARG A 99 -13.58 -14.52 -0.27
N ARG A 100 -13.03 -13.41 -0.73
CA ARG A 100 -12.44 -13.24 -2.08
C ARG A 100 -10.91 -13.20 -2.07
N VAL A 101 -10.25 -13.65 -1.00
CA VAL A 101 -8.77 -13.65 -0.93
C VAL A 101 -8.12 -14.71 -1.83
N ARG A 102 -8.89 -15.63 -2.38
CA ARG A 102 -8.45 -16.59 -3.40
C ARG A 102 -8.99 -16.29 -4.80
N GLU A 103 -9.44 -15.06 -5.01
CA GLU A 103 -9.71 -14.48 -6.31
C GLU A 103 -8.66 -13.39 -6.55
N TRP A 104 -8.03 -13.40 -7.71
CA TRP A 104 -6.87 -12.52 -7.96
C TRP A 104 -7.08 -11.63 -9.16
N MET A 105 -6.41 -10.49 -9.13
CA MET A 105 -6.20 -9.64 -10.29
C MET A 105 -4.71 -9.51 -10.58
N TRP A 106 -4.37 -9.30 -11.85
CA TRP A 106 -3.00 -8.98 -12.24
C TRP A 106 -2.71 -7.50 -12.05
N SER A 107 -1.63 -7.18 -11.32
CA SER A 107 -1.09 -5.84 -11.30
C SER A 107 -0.35 -5.54 -12.61
N GLN A 108 -0.11 -4.27 -12.89
CA GLN A 108 0.68 -3.86 -14.06
C GLN A 108 2.14 -4.31 -13.97
N HIS A 109 2.60 -4.69 -12.80
CA HIS A 109 3.95 -5.25 -12.56
C HIS A 109 4.00 -6.78 -12.67
N GLY A 110 2.93 -7.44 -13.05
CA GLY A 110 2.89 -8.89 -13.23
C GLY A 110 2.78 -9.68 -11.91
N SER A 111 2.23 -9.09 -10.87
CA SER A 111 1.93 -9.77 -9.61
C SER A 111 0.44 -10.09 -9.51
N LEU A 112 0.12 -11.22 -8.88
CA LEU A 112 -1.26 -11.59 -8.54
C LEU A 112 -1.61 -11.03 -7.17
N MET A 113 -2.68 -10.24 -7.12
CA MET A 113 -3.10 -9.55 -5.90
C MET A 113 -4.51 -10.00 -5.51
N PRO A 114 -4.73 -10.38 -4.22
CA PRO A 114 -6.03 -10.84 -3.76
C PRO A 114 -7.10 -9.75 -3.86
N ILE A 115 -8.18 -10.00 -4.56
CA ILE A 115 -9.31 -9.07 -4.68
C ILE A 115 -9.92 -8.75 -3.32
N GLY A 116 -9.91 -9.72 -2.40
CA GLY A 116 -10.46 -9.55 -1.06
C GLY A 116 -9.73 -8.53 -0.16
N LEU A 117 -8.56 -8.04 -0.58
CA LEU A 117 -7.80 -7.01 0.15
C LEU A 117 -8.05 -5.59 -0.39
N PHE A 118 -8.82 -5.46 -1.46
CA PHE A 118 -9.18 -4.16 -2.03
C PHE A 118 -10.35 -3.54 -1.28
N ILE A 119 -10.29 -2.23 -1.05
CA ILE A 119 -11.34 -1.42 -0.45
C ILE A 119 -11.68 -0.26 -1.37
N PRO A 120 -12.86 0.37 -1.24
CA PRO A 120 -13.21 1.53 -2.06
C PRO A 120 -12.18 2.66 -1.93
N PHE A 121 -11.98 3.44 -2.99
CA PHE A 121 -11.02 4.53 -3.02
C PHE A 121 -11.24 5.56 -1.90
N GLU A 122 -12.49 5.91 -1.61
CA GLU A 122 -12.82 6.86 -0.54
C GLU A 122 -12.45 6.35 0.85
N ARG A 123 -12.54 5.04 1.08
CA ARG A 123 -12.09 4.43 2.34
C ARG A 123 -10.57 4.39 2.42
N ALA A 124 -9.92 4.03 1.32
CA ALA A 124 -8.46 4.06 1.24
C ALA A 124 -7.93 5.47 1.51
N TRP A 125 -8.61 6.49 1.00
CA TRP A 125 -8.23 7.88 1.25
C TRP A 125 -8.27 8.24 2.74
N LEU A 126 -9.28 7.80 3.48
CA LEU A 126 -9.31 8.02 4.93
C LEU A 126 -8.05 7.50 5.62
N ALA A 127 -7.62 6.30 5.25
CA ALA A 127 -6.40 5.70 5.81
C ALA A 127 -5.13 6.44 5.38
N VAL A 128 -4.99 6.78 4.11
CA VAL A 128 -3.81 7.50 3.60
C VAL A 128 -3.71 8.89 4.22
N LYS A 129 -4.83 9.60 4.32
CA LYS A 129 -4.89 10.92 4.96
C LYS A 129 -4.45 10.83 6.43
N GLU A 130 -4.99 9.87 7.17
CA GLU A 130 -4.61 9.65 8.57
C GLU A 130 -3.13 9.30 8.70
N PHE A 131 -2.59 8.44 7.83
CA PHE A 131 -1.17 8.12 7.79
C PHE A 131 -0.31 9.38 7.63
N LEU A 132 -0.67 10.26 6.71
CA LEU A 132 0.04 11.53 6.50
C LEU A 132 -0.06 12.45 7.72
N GLN A 133 -1.21 12.53 8.36
CA GLN A 133 -1.47 13.41 9.50
C GLN A 133 -0.85 12.92 10.81
N THR A 134 -0.54 11.63 10.92
CA THR A 134 -0.02 11.00 12.13
C THR A 134 1.46 10.59 12.01
N ASP A 135 2.17 11.13 11.03
CA ASP A 135 3.57 10.80 10.75
C ASP A 135 3.83 9.30 10.59
N GLY A 136 2.89 8.61 9.94
CA GLY A 136 3.05 7.20 9.58
C GLY A 136 2.58 6.18 10.61
N ALA A 137 1.78 6.58 11.60
CA ALA A 137 1.13 5.61 12.47
C ALA A 137 0.15 4.73 11.67
N LEU A 138 -0.06 3.50 12.12
CA LEU A 138 -1.05 2.60 11.50
C LEU A 138 -2.44 3.26 11.58
N PRO A 139 -3.07 3.54 10.43
CA PRO A 139 -4.37 4.19 10.42
C PRO A 139 -5.45 3.36 11.12
N ARG A 140 -6.29 4.03 11.89
CA ARG A 140 -7.43 3.42 12.59
C ARG A 140 -8.74 3.55 11.84
N SER A 141 -8.75 4.32 10.76
CA SER A 141 -9.94 4.62 9.96
C SER A 141 -10.44 3.46 9.12
N ILE A 142 -9.62 2.42 8.93
CA ILE A 142 -9.99 1.19 8.23
C ILE A 142 -9.63 -0.04 9.05
N THR A 143 -10.17 -1.18 8.65
CA THR A 143 -9.78 -2.47 9.22
C THR A 143 -8.57 -3.03 8.48
N TRP A 144 -7.62 -3.58 9.21
CA TRP A 144 -6.43 -4.24 8.69
C TRP A 144 -6.44 -5.73 9.01
N ILE A 145 -5.82 -6.52 8.14
CA ILE A 145 -5.52 -7.91 8.40
C ILE A 145 -4.00 -8.10 8.38
N ALA A 146 -3.46 -8.79 9.39
CA ALA A 146 -2.04 -9.15 9.40
C ALA A 146 -1.73 -10.12 8.26
N GLY A 147 -0.57 -9.96 7.63
CA GLY A 147 -0.13 -10.86 6.57
C GLY A 147 -0.09 -12.32 7.02
N ASP A 148 0.30 -12.57 8.27
CA ASP A 148 0.33 -13.91 8.86
C ASP A 148 -1.06 -14.56 9.06
N ASP A 149 -2.12 -13.75 9.08
CA ASP A 149 -3.50 -14.22 9.23
C ASP A 149 -4.15 -14.54 7.87
N LEU A 150 -3.46 -14.26 6.76
CA LEU A 150 -3.92 -14.63 5.43
C LEU A 150 -3.60 -16.09 5.11
N PRO A 151 -4.40 -16.74 4.23
CA PRO A 151 -4.05 -18.07 3.73
C PRO A 151 -2.68 -18.07 3.07
N ALA A 152 -1.95 -19.19 3.16
CA ALA A 152 -0.63 -19.32 2.56
C ALA A 152 -0.63 -19.12 1.04
N ASP A 153 -1.75 -19.38 0.38
CA ASP A 153 -1.96 -19.22 -1.05
C ASP A 153 -2.58 -17.87 -1.47
N ALA A 154 -2.68 -16.91 -0.55
CA ALA A 154 -3.23 -15.59 -0.86
C ALA A 154 -2.43 -14.84 -1.93
N PHE A 155 -1.11 -15.02 -1.95
CA PHE A 155 -0.21 -14.45 -2.95
C PHE A 155 0.47 -15.59 -3.74
N PRO A 156 -0.21 -16.14 -4.75
CA PRO A 156 0.32 -17.27 -5.51
C PRO A 156 1.49 -16.83 -6.40
N ASP A 157 2.32 -17.81 -6.76
CA ASP A 157 3.39 -17.58 -7.74
C ASP A 157 2.78 -17.24 -9.10
N PRO A 158 3.08 -16.07 -9.68
CA PRO A 158 2.59 -15.71 -11.01
C PRO A 158 2.93 -16.74 -12.09
N ALA A 159 4.09 -17.37 -12.02
CA ALA A 159 4.52 -18.38 -12.99
C ALA A 159 3.61 -19.61 -13.01
N ALA A 160 3.03 -19.97 -11.86
CA ALA A 160 2.10 -21.11 -11.77
C ALA A 160 0.73 -20.82 -12.39
N HIS A 161 0.41 -19.56 -12.69
CA HIS A 161 -0.89 -19.11 -13.20
C HIS A 161 -0.83 -18.60 -14.65
N LEU A 162 0.35 -18.55 -15.26
CA LEU A 162 0.49 -18.14 -16.67
C LEU A 162 -0.21 -19.10 -17.63
N ASP A 163 -0.30 -20.39 -17.27
CA ASP A 163 -0.93 -21.43 -18.08
C ASP A 163 -2.46 -21.48 -17.94
N LEU A 164 -3.04 -20.69 -17.03
CA LEU A 164 -4.50 -20.66 -16.78
C LEU A 164 -5.22 -19.55 -17.56
N GLY A 165 -4.50 -18.77 -18.35
CA GLY A 165 -5.02 -17.65 -19.12
C GLY A 165 -5.29 -17.93 -20.59
N GLU A 166 -5.24 -19.20 -21.03
CA GLU A 166 -5.62 -19.64 -22.39
C GLU A 166 -7.04 -20.18 -22.45
#